data_0563307d9c169716dc8b553ee7b820f9
#
_entry.id   0563307d9c169716dc8b553ee7b820f9
#
_cell.length_a   1.000
_cell.length_b   1.000
_cell.length_c   1.000
_cell.angle_alpha   90.00
_cell.angle_beta   90.00
_cell.angle_gamma   90.00
#
_symmetry.space_group_name_H-M   'P 1'
#
loop_
_entity.id
_entity.type
_entity.pdbx_description
1 polymer ?
#
loop_
_entity_poly.entity_id
_entity_poly.type
_entity_poly.pdbx_seq_one_letter_code
_entity_poly.pdbx_strand_id
1 'polypeptide(L)'
;MKFKILTLLLLTPFLRLGAQEATSAYNVLRLPTSSHVAALGGVNNSLIDDVPTAGWNNPALYTNVSNNSLGLNFMTYASGSKWMGAQYVRALGERHTLAVHGQMMNYGSVDETDEQGHVTGTCKANDFTIGAGYSYLLSDCWSGGANVKMLVSSLAGYTAMALAVDVGVNYYDADRDLSISASMQQVGVQLKAYESGKRAHLPFELNLGMSKGLDHLPIRFHITLQDITRWNTKYYALPDDDSKKPSFTRLALNHLVLGLDILPTHNTYIAVGYNFRRAYELKASGSGHMAGLTAGAGIAVKRFKFGLSYARYHQANHSLMGTAAYSL
;
A
#
# COMPACT_ATOMS: atom_id res chain seq x y z
N MET A 1 23.05 30.27 6.80
CA MET A 1 23.79 29.60 5.71
C MET A 1 24.00 28.10 5.93
N LYS A 2 24.29 27.61 7.14
CA LYS A 2 24.54 26.18 7.41
C LYS A 2 23.32 25.26 7.19
N PHE A 3 22.11 25.75 7.41
CA PHE A 3 20.87 24.98 7.20
C PHE A 3 20.56 24.70 5.71
N LYS A 4 20.86 25.63 4.82
CA LYS A 4 20.63 25.46 3.37
C LYS A 4 21.58 24.45 2.72
N ILE A 5 22.77 24.27 3.28
CA ILE A 5 23.76 23.29 2.80
C ILE A 5 23.38 21.88 3.24
N LEU A 6 22.82 21.72 4.45
CA LEU A 6 22.36 20.42 4.94
C LEU A 6 21.14 19.91 4.15
N THR A 7 20.22 20.78 3.76
CA THR A 7 19.05 20.44 2.92
C THR A 7 19.48 20.03 1.52
N LEU A 8 20.51 20.66 0.96
CA LEU A 8 21.05 20.32 -0.37
C LEU A 8 21.82 18.98 -0.34
N LEU A 9 22.52 18.68 0.74
CA LEU A 9 23.25 17.41 0.91
C LEU A 9 22.31 16.21 1.12
N LEU A 10 21.14 16.41 1.68
CA LEU A 10 20.10 15.35 1.81
C LEU A 10 19.36 15.06 0.49
N LEU A 11 19.36 16.00 -0.45
CA LEU A 11 18.72 15.82 -1.77
C LEU A 11 19.64 15.13 -2.82
N THR A 12 20.95 15.15 -2.63
CA THR A 12 21.91 14.63 -3.62
C THR A 12 21.93 13.11 -3.78
N PRO A 13 21.70 12.26 -2.76
CA PRO A 13 21.63 10.82 -2.97
C PRO A 13 20.37 10.37 -3.72
N PHE A 14 19.28 11.16 -3.74
CA PHE A 14 18.03 10.79 -4.42
C PHE A 14 18.09 10.91 -5.94
N LEU A 15 19.02 11.67 -6.50
CA LEU A 15 19.16 11.84 -7.95
C LEU A 15 19.78 10.63 -8.69
N ARG A 16 20.25 9.61 -7.97
CA ARG A 16 20.82 8.38 -8.55
C ARG A 16 20.03 7.11 -8.24
N LEU A 17 18.85 7.21 -7.64
CA LEU A 17 17.91 6.10 -7.53
C LEU A 17 17.26 5.84 -8.90
N GLY A 18 18.05 5.41 -9.85
CA GLY A 18 17.58 4.75 -11.07
C GLY A 18 16.92 3.44 -10.64
N ALA A 19 15.64 3.48 -10.30
CA ALA A 19 14.88 2.29 -10.00
C ALA A 19 14.84 1.40 -11.24
N GLN A 20 15.61 0.34 -11.24
CA GLN A 20 15.49 -0.73 -12.23
C GLN A 20 14.38 -1.67 -11.78
N GLU A 21 13.28 -1.70 -12.45
CA GLU A 21 12.05 -2.30 -11.95
C GLU A 21 11.58 -3.58 -12.58
N ALA A 22 12.08 -3.96 -13.71
CA ALA A 22 11.81 -5.30 -14.24
C ALA A 22 12.24 -6.42 -13.24
N THR A 23 12.88 -6.05 -12.13
CA THR A 23 13.45 -6.93 -11.11
C THR A 23 13.05 -6.60 -9.68
N SER A 24 11.96 -5.81 -9.44
CA SER A 24 11.53 -5.58 -8.06
C SER A 24 10.96 -6.86 -7.45
N ALA A 25 11.58 -7.30 -6.37
CA ALA A 25 11.07 -8.35 -5.52
C ALA A 25 10.18 -7.77 -4.41
N TYR A 26 9.50 -8.63 -3.67
CA TYR A 26 8.76 -8.25 -2.46
C TYR A 26 7.54 -7.36 -2.69
N ASN A 27 6.82 -7.58 -3.80
CA ASN A 27 5.59 -6.86 -4.12
C ASN A 27 4.48 -7.01 -3.06
N VAL A 28 4.62 -7.93 -2.12
CA VAL A 28 3.75 -8.05 -0.93
C VAL A 28 3.70 -6.74 -0.13
N LEU A 29 4.77 -5.94 -0.13
CA LEU A 29 4.82 -4.64 0.55
C LEU A 29 3.91 -3.58 -0.08
N ARG A 30 3.43 -3.80 -1.31
CA ARG A 30 2.52 -2.92 -2.05
C ARG A 30 1.04 -3.25 -1.88
N LEU A 31 0.74 -4.34 -1.18
CA LEU A 31 -0.64 -4.75 -0.98
C LEU A 31 -1.37 -3.77 -0.05
N PRO A 32 -2.67 -3.53 -0.28
CA PRO A 32 -3.46 -2.72 0.64
C PRO A 32 -3.49 -3.40 2.02
N THR A 33 -3.49 -2.62 3.07
CA THR A 33 -3.41 -3.10 4.45
C THR A 33 -4.70 -2.90 5.22
N SER A 34 -5.71 -2.28 4.63
CA SER A 34 -7.06 -2.19 5.17
C SER A 34 -8.10 -2.35 4.07
N SER A 35 -9.28 -2.84 4.43
CA SER A 35 -10.41 -2.96 3.50
C SER A 35 -10.83 -1.61 2.94
N HIS A 36 -10.73 -0.53 3.72
CA HIS A 36 -11.06 0.81 3.25
C HIS A 36 -10.10 1.28 2.15
N VAL A 37 -8.79 1.17 2.36
CA VAL A 37 -7.79 1.48 1.32
C VAL A 37 -7.96 0.56 0.10
N ALA A 38 -8.26 -0.72 0.31
CA ALA A 38 -8.51 -1.68 -0.78
C ALA A 38 -9.74 -1.26 -1.61
N ALA A 39 -10.80 -0.77 -0.97
CA ALA A 39 -12.00 -0.26 -1.63
C ALA A 39 -11.76 1.03 -2.43
N LEU A 40 -10.81 1.86 -2.02
CA LEU A 40 -10.43 3.13 -2.68
C LEU A 40 -9.37 2.98 -3.78
N GLY A 41 -9.29 1.83 -4.44
CA GLY A 41 -8.33 1.55 -5.53
C GLY A 41 -7.06 0.85 -5.08
N GLY A 42 -6.94 0.51 -3.80
CA GLY A 42 -5.84 -0.26 -3.20
C GLY A 42 -4.58 0.54 -2.88
N VAL A 43 -4.55 1.83 -3.16
CA VAL A 43 -3.48 2.76 -2.76
C VAL A 43 -4.11 4.07 -2.31
N ASN A 44 -3.92 4.44 -1.07
CA ASN A 44 -4.32 5.74 -0.53
C ASN A 44 -3.38 6.08 0.64
N ASN A 45 -2.77 7.25 0.62
CA ASN A 45 -1.84 7.73 1.64
C ASN A 45 -2.32 9.00 2.36
N SER A 46 -3.54 9.46 2.07
CA SER A 46 -4.17 10.66 2.66
C SER A 46 -5.48 10.37 3.38
N LEU A 47 -5.94 9.11 3.40
CA LEU A 47 -7.16 8.72 4.06
C LEU A 47 -7.02 8.89 5.57
N ILE A 48 -7.82 9.80 6.13
CA ILE A 48 -7.98 9.93 7.58
C ILE A 48 -9.00 8.89 8.01
N ASP A 49 -8.52 7.82 8.59
CA ASP A 49 -9.31 6.72 9.11
C ASP A 49 -8.74 6.31 10.47
N ASP A 50 -9.61 6.17 11.46
CA ASP A 50 -9.21 5.73 12.78
C ASP A 50 -9.07 4.20 12.84
N VAL A 51 -8.27 3.66 11.92
CA VAL A 51 -7.90 2.24 11.87
C VAL A 51 -6.38 2.14 11.97
N PRO A 52 -5.84 1.29 12.85
CA PRO A 52 -4.38 1.20 13.09
C PRO A 52 -3.55 1.04 11.82
N THR A 53 -4.07 0.37 10.81
CA THR A 53 -3.37 0.07 9.56
C THR A 53 -3.20 1.25 8.61
N ALA A 54 -3.84 2.41 8.87
CA ALA A 54 -3.69 3.62 8.06
C ALA A 54 -2.22 4.07 7.94
N GLY A 55 -1.46 3.96 9.01
CA GLY A 55 -0.05 4.37 9.05
C GLY A 55 0.94 3.44 8.32
N TRP A 56 0.50 2.29 7.81
CA TRP A 56 1.38 1.41 7.03
C TRP A 56 1.84 2.07 5.73
N ASN A 57 0.91 2.74 5.03
CA ASN A 57 1.18 3.39 3.75
C ASN A 57 1.73 4.81 3.93
N ASN A 58 1.38 5.48 5.02
CA ASN A 58 1.89 6.80 5.38
C ASN A 58 2.01 6.89 6.90
N PRO A 59 3.22 6.76 7.48
CA PRO A 59 3.40 6.74 8.92
C PRO A 59 2.92 8.03 9.62
N ALA A 60 2.80 9.15 8.93
CA ALA A 60 2.24 10.39 9.48
C ALA A 60 0.77 10.23 9.93
N LEU A 61 0.03 9.27 9.38
CA LEU A 61 -1.38 9.05 9.69
C LEU A 61 -1.63 8.37 11.05
N TYR A 62 -0.61 7.81 11.71
CA TYR A 62 -0.77 7.24 13.05
C TYR A 62 -1.26 8.25 14.09
N THR A 63 -0.98 9.54 13.91
CA THR A 63 -1.46 10.61 14.82
C THR A 63 -2.99 10.73 14.84
N ASN A 64 -3.68 10.23 13.80
CA ASN A 64 -5.13 10.27 13.67
C ASN A 64 -5.81 8.98 14.18
N VAL A 65 -5.04 8.03 14.70
CA VAL A 65 -5.56 6.76 15.20
C VAL A 65 -5.79 6.85 16.71
N SER A 66 -6.93 6.35 17.16
CA SER A 66 -7.28 6.27 18.59
C SER A 66 -6.19 5.54 19.39
N ASN A 67 -5.96 6.00 20.61
CA ASN A 67 -4.98 5.39 21.50
C ASN A 67 -5.34 3.93 21.82
N ASN A 68 -4.32 3.09 21.99
CA ASN A 68 -4.45 1.67 22.31
C ASN A 68 -5.37 0.91 21.32
N SER A 69 -5.17 1.11 20.03
CA SER A 69 -5.97 0.47 18.98
C SER A 69 -5.26 -0.74 18.40
N LEU A 70 -6.01 -1.84 18.22
CA LEU A 70 -5.59 -3.07 17.56
C LEU A 70 -6.35 -3.24 16.26
N GLY A 71 -5.66 -3.49 15.17
CA GLY A 71 -6.24 -3.79 13.86
C GLY A 71 -5.82 -5.17 13.36
N LEU A 72 -6.77 -5.92 12.83
CA LEU A 72 -6.57 -7.21 12.18
C LEU A 72 -7.13 -7.17 10.77
N ASN A 73 -6.39 -7.72 9.84
CA ASN A 73 -6.77 -7.74 8.43
C ASN A 73 -6.53 -9.13 7.84
N PHE A 74 -7.43 -9.50 6.96
CA PHE A 74 -7.32 -10.74 6.17
C PHE A 74 -7.71 -10.47 4.73
N MET A 75 -6.94 -10.98 3.78
CA MET A 75 -7.22 -10.83 2.35
C MET A 75 -6.99 -12.15 1.63
N THR A 76 -7.96 -12.52 0.77
CA THR A 76 -7.74 -13.53 -0.26
C THR A 76 -7.16 -12.86 -1.48
N TYR A 77 -6.13 -13.46 -2.05
CA TYR A 77 -5.44 -12.91 -3.21
C TYR A 77 -5.39 -13.92 -4.36
N ALA A 78 -4.79 -13.54 -5.48
CA ALA A 78 -4.69 -14.36 -6.67
C ALA A 78 -4.17 -15.78 -6.38
N SER A 79 -4.63 -16.76 -7.15
CA SER A 79 -4.19 -18.17 -7.10
C SER A 79 -4.33 -18.84 -5.72
N GLY A 80 -5.33 -18.40 -4.93
CA GLY A 80 -5.58 -18.97 -3.60
C GLY A 80 -4.63 -18.49 -2.50
N SER A 81 -3.75 -17.54 -2.80
CA SER A 81 -2.86 -16.93 -1.81
C SER A 81 -3.66 -16.19 -0.74
N LYS A 82 -3.14 -16.15 0.48
CA LYS A 82 -3.77 -15.53 1.64
C LYS A 82 -2.81 -14.56 2.31
N TRP A 83 -3.27 -13.34 2.54
CA TRP A 83 -2.54 -12.33 3.26
C TRP A 83 -3.24 -12.03 4.58
N MET A 84 -2.45 -11.86 5.63
CA MET A 84 -2.91 -11.49 6.97
C MET A 84 -2.03 -10.40 7.53
N GLY A 85 -2.63 -9.46 8.27
CA GLY A 85 -1.91 -8.38 8.94
C GLY A 85 -2.49 -8.09 10.32
N ALA A 86 -1.62 -7.76 11.26
CA ALA A 86 -1.97 -7.27 12.58
C ALA A 86 -1.16 -6.01 12.90
N GLN A 87 -1.79 -5.03 13.53
CA GLN A 87 -1.15 -3.79 13.91
C GLN A 87 -1.70 -3.26 15.21
N TYR A 88 -0.81 -2.78 16.07
CA TYR A 88 -1.15 -2.10 17.33
C TYR A 88 -0.58 -0.69 17.32
N VAL A 89 -1.39 0.27 17.73
CA VAL A 89 -1.02 1.69 17.80
C VAL A 89 -1.25 2.19 19.22
N ARG A 90 -0.29 2.94 19.72
CA ARG A 90 -0.33 3.57 21.04
C ARG A 90 0.13 5.01 20.98
N ALA A 91 -0.70 5.92 21.43
CA ALA A 91 -0.31 7.31 21.64
C ALA A 91 0.49 7.44 22.94
N LEU A 92 1.58 8.21 22.89
CA LEU A 92 2.44 8.57 24.01
C LEU A 92 2.32 10.08 24.27
N GLY A 93 1.31 10.46 25.04
CA GLY A 93 0.94 11.88 25.22
C GLY A 93 0.16 12.40 24.01
N GLU A 94 0.22 13.73 23.80
CA GLU A 94 -0.61 14.41 22.79
C GLU A 94 0.01 14.44 21.39
N ARG A 95 1.32 14.26 21.27
CA ARG A 95 2.04 14.50 20.01
C ARG A 95 2.77 13.28 19.45
N HIS A 96 2.98 12.25 20.26
CA HIS A 96 3.79 11.10 19.88
C HIS A 96 2.91 9.87 19.73
N THR A 97 3.09 9.12 18.66
CA THR A 97 2.38 7.87 18.45
C THR A 97 3.36 6.79 17.98
N LEU A 98 3.28 5.63 18.62
CA LEU A 98 4.04 4.44 18.26
C LEU A 98 3.12 3.40 17.66
N ALA A 99 3.63 2.64 16.71
CA ALA A 99 2.96 1.49 16.12
C ALA A 99 3.91 0.30 16.03
N VAL A 100 3.33 -0.88 16.18
CA VAL A 100 4.00 -2.16 15.86
C VAL A 100 3.10 -2.91 14.91
N HIS A 101 3.67 -3.51 13.89
CA HIS A 101 2.91 -4.21 12.87
C HIS A 101 3.61 -5.49 12.43
N GLY A 102 2.80 -6.47 12.05
CA GLY A 102 3.24 -7.70 11.44
C GLY A 102 2.29 -8.10 10.33
N GLN A 103 2.81 -8.67 9.25
CA GLN A 103 2.00 -9.24 8.19
C GLN A 103 2.66 -10.48 7.60
N MET A 104 1.83 -11.34 7.07
CA MET A 104 2.23 -12.59 6.44
C MET A 104 1.47 -12.78 5.14
N MET A 105 2.18 -13.17 4.09
CA MET A 105 1.62 -13.66 2.85
C MET A 105 1.94 -15.14 2.69
N ASN A 106 0.92 -15.95 2.52
CA ASN A 106 1.05 -17.37 2.21
C ASN A 106 0.61 -17.56 0.75
N TYR A 107 1.52 -18.00 -0.10
CA TYR A 107 1.27 -18.23 -1.52
C TYR A 107 0.71 -19.63 -1.81
N GLY A 108 0.55 -20.47 -0.78
CA GLY A 108 0.15 -21.87 -0.93
C GLY A 108 1.32 -22.79 -1.24
N SER A 109 1.01 -23.93 -1.81
CA SER A 109 1.99 -24.88 -2.33
C SER A 109 1.98 -24.85 -3.86
N VAL A 110 3.16 -24.91 -4.45
CA VAL A 110 3.37 -25.00 -5.90
C VAL A 110 4.06 -26.31 -6.20
N ASP A 111 3.62 -27.00 -7.23
CA ASP A 111 4.24 -28.24 -7.67
C ASP A 111 5.64 -27.95 -8.22
N GLU A 112 6.62 -28.70 -7.74
CA GLU A 112 7.95 -28.76 -8.31
C GLU A 112 7.94 -29.74 -9.47
N THR A 113 8.43 -29.33 -10.64
CA THR A 113 8.50 -30.14 -11.82
C THR A 113 9.94 -30.30 -12.30
N ASP A 114 10.28 -31.47 -12.85
CA ASP A 114 11.52 -31.68 -13.57
C ASP A 114 11.53 -30.99 -14.96
N GLU A 115 12.64 -31.07 -15.68
CA GLU A 115 12.77 -30.50 -17.03
C GLU A 115 11.80 -31.14 -18.04
N GLN A 116 11.25 -32.31 -17.74
CA GLN A 116 10.29 -33.05 -18.54
C GLN A 116 8.83 -32.74 -18.17
N GLY A 117 8.60 -31.93 -17.11
CA GLY A 117 7.28 -31.52 -16.64
C GLY A 117 6.61 -32.52 -15.67
N HIS A 118 7.33 -33.55 -15.19
CA HIS A 118 6.80 -34.46 -14.16
C HIS A 118 6.87 -33.79 -12.79
N VAL A 119 5.81 -33.94 -12.00
CA VAL A 119 5.79 -33.43 -10.61
C VAL A 119 6.73 -34.25 -9.75
N THR A 120 7.77 -33.62 -9.21
CA THR A 120 8.80 -34.24 -8.37
C THR A 120 8.58 -33.94 -6.88
N GLY A 121 7.80 -32.91 -6.55
CA GLY A 121 7.54 -32.50 -5.19
C GLY A 121 6.58 -31.32 -5.09
N THR A 122 6.48 -30.74 -3.91
CA THR A 122 5.75 -29.47 -3.69
C THR A 122 6.59 -28.52 -2.87
N CYS A 123 6.71 -27.28 -3.30
CA CYS A 123 7.36 -26.23 -2.56
C CYS A 123 6.33 -25.25 -1.95
N LYS A 124 6.72 -24.60 -0.85
CA LYS A 124 5.92 -23.56 -0.18
C LYS A 124 6.62 -22.23 -0.34
N ALA A 125 5.81 -21.18 -0.50
CA ALA A 125 6.28 -19.80 -0.52
C ALA A 125 5.53 -18.98 0.52
N ASN A 126 6.27 -18.22 1.33
CA ASN A 126 5.73 -17.34 2.35
C ASN A 126 6.59 -16.09 2.47
N ASP A 127 5.93 -14.94 2.65
CA ASP A 127 6.58 -13.70 3.05
C ASP A 127 6.09 -13.30 4.43
N PHE A 128 7.00 -12.91 5.30
CA PHE A 128 6.70 -12.38 6.62
C PHE A 128 7.36 -11.01 6.78
N THR A 129 6.59 -10.01 7.20
CA THR A 129 7.10 -8.67 7.47
C THR A 129 6.74 -8.28 8.90
N ILE A 130 7.72 -7.77 9.63
CA ILE A 130 7.53 -7.13 10.93
C ILE A 130 8.11 -5.74 10.87
N GLY A 131 7.51 -4.80 11.62
CA GLY A 131 8.04 -3.45 11.66
C GLY A 131 7.49 -2.63 12.82
N ALA A 132 8.08 -1.48 12.98
CA ALA A 132 7.69 -0.46 13.94
C ALA A 132 7.54 0.89 13.25
N GLY A 133 6.57 1.66 13.71
CA GLY A 133 6.26 2.99 13.22
C GLY A 133 6.30 4.02 14.34
N TYR A 134 6.68 5.22 13.98
CA TYR A 134 6.63 6.39 14.85
C TYR A 134 6.05 7.56 14.08
N SER A 135 5.19 8.32 14.71
CA SER A 135 4.60 9.55 14.19
C SER A 135 4.67 10.66 15.23
N TYR A 136 4.82 11.87 14.73
CA TYR A 136 4.88 13.08 15.54
C TYR A 136 3.97 14.17 14.98
N LEU A 137 3.14 14.75 15.82
CA LEU A 137 2.31 15.90 15.50
C LEU A 137 3.17 17.17 15.58
N LEU A 138 3.57 17.69 14.41
CA LEU A 138 4.44 18.86 14.25
C LEU A 138 3.70 20.14 14.64
N SER A 139 2.43 20.24 14.25
CA SER A 139 1.50 21.32 14.61
C SER A 139 0.07 20.78 14.56
N ASP A 140 -0.93 21.59 14.85
CA ASP A 140 -2.34 21.17 14.88
C ASP A 140 -2.83 20.54 13.56
N CYS A 141 -2.23 20.93 12.43
CA CYS A 141 -2.57 20.42 11.11
C CYS A 141 -1.48 19.55 10.47
N TRP A 142 -0.24 19.59 10.96
CA TRP A 142 0.87 18.88 10.33
C TRP A 142 1.37 17.73 11.17
N SER A 143 1.51 16.58 10.55
CA SER A 143 2.14 15.41 11.14
C SER A 143 3.22 14.84 10.23
N GLY A 144 4.18 14.18 10.83
CA GLY A 144 5.26 13.48 10.15
C GLY A 144 5.50 12.13 10.81
N GLY A 145 6.04 11.18 10.07
CA GLY A 145 6.30 9.86 10.63
C GLY A 145 7.29 9.05 9.82
N ALA A 146 7.74 7.96 10.43
CA ALA A 146 8.61 6.97 9.81
C ALA A 146 8.23 5.55 10.23
N ASN A 147 8.37 4.59 9.32
CA ASN A 147 8.30 3.15 9.59
C ASN A 147 9.64 2.51 9.31
N VAL A 148 9.99 1.50 10.08
CA VAL A 148 11.07 0.56 9.75
C VAL A 148 10.44 -0.81 9.60
N LYS A 149 10.74 -1.51 8.51
CA LYS A 149 10.16 -2.79 8.13
C LYS A 149 11.26 -3.79 7.81
N MET A 150 11.17 -4.97 8.39
CA MET A 150 12.03 -6.11 8.05
C MET A 150 11.18 -7.19 7.41
N LEU A 151 11.56 -7.61 6.22
CA LEU A 151 10.89 -8.66 5.46
C LEU A 151 11.78 -9.89 5.39
N VAL A 152 11.19 -11.05 5.63
CA VAL A 152 11.78 -12.37 5.45
C VAL A 152 10.91 -13.11 4.45
N SER A 153 11.50 -13.51 3.35
CA SER A 153 10.82 -14.25 2.27
C SER A 153 11.41 -15.64 2.14
N SER A 154 10.56 -16.64 2.15
CA SER A 154 10.95 -18.04 2.01
C SER A 154 10.29 -18.62 0.75
N LEU A 155 11.09 -19.19 -0.12
CA LEU A 155 10.68 -19.80 -1.38
C LEU A 155 11.47 -21.08 -1.61
N ALA A 156 10.78 -22.22 -1.73
CA ALA A 156 11.39 -23.52 -2.05
C ALA A 156 12.63 -23.87 -1.20
N GLY A 157 12.60 -23.56 0.10
CA GLY A 157 13.73 -23.79 1.02
C GLY A 157 14.78 -22.68 1.05
N TYR A 158 14.77 -21.76 0.11
CA TYR A 158 15.65 -20.58 0.12
C TYR A 158 15.04 -19.44 0.93
N THR A 159 15.88 -18.65 1.59
CA THR A 159 15.43 -17.52 2.40
C THR A 159 16.14 -16.25 1.97
N ALA A 160 15.37 -15.21 1.71
CA ALA A 160 15.86 -13.85 1.47
C ALA A 160 15.39 -12.92 2.59
N MET A 161 16.15 -11.86 2.84
CA MET A 161 15.84 -10.86 3.86
C MET A 161 16.04 -9.45 3.30
N ALA A 162 15.14 -8.55 3.66
CA ALA A 162 15.21 -7.16 3.25
C ALA A 162 14.85 -6.22 4.42
N LEU A 163 15.46 -5.05 4.41
CA LEU A 163 15.16 -3.95 5.34
C LEU A 163 14.66 -2.76 4.53
N ALA A 164 13.56 -2.16 4.97
CA ALA A 164 12.96 -1.01 4.33
C ALA A 164 12.59 0.06 5.36
N VAL A 165 12.62 1.31 4.94
CA VAL A 165 12.18 2.48 5.70
C VAL A 165 11.16 3.22 4.86
N ASP A 166 10.08 3.66 5.51
CA ASP A 166 9.12 4.59 4.93
C ASP A 166 9.15 5.89 5.70
N VAL A 167 8.90 6.98 5.00
CA VAL A 167 8.75 8.32 5.58
C VAL A 167 7.50 8.97 5.00
N GLY A 168 6.77 9.69 5.84
CA GLY A 168 5.58 10.37 5.39
C GLY A 168 5.32 11.66 6.12
N VAL A 169 4.61 12.53 5.43
CA VAL A 169 4.07 13.78 5.98
C VAL A 169 2.61 13.89 5.59
N ASN A 170 1.83 14.50 6.46
CA ASN A 170 0.42 14.76 6.24
C ASN A 170 0.04 16.14 6.76
N TYR A 171 -0.74 16.84 5.97
CA TYR A 171 -1.50 18.03 6.37
C TYR A 171 -2.96 17.62 6.50
N TYR A 172 -3.56 17.86 7.65
CA TYR A 172 -4.97 17.59 7.88
C TYR A 172 -5.64 18.80 8.54
N ASP A 173 -6.66 19.32 7.86
CA ASP A 173 -7.54 20.39 8.32
C ASP A 173 -8.92 19.78 8.58
N ALA A 174 -9.26 19.58 9.84
CA ALA A 174 -10.51 18.94 10.26
C ALA A 174 -11.76 19.81 9.93
N ASP A 175 -11.62 21.13 10.01
CA ASP A 175 -12.73 22.06 9.73
C ASP A 175 -13.15 22.02 8.25
N ARG A 176 -12.19 21.74 7.37
CA ARG A 176 -12.40 21.65 5.93
C ARG A 176 -12.52 20.21 5.43
N ASP A 177 -12.38 19.22 6.30
CA ASP A 177 -12.22 17.79 5.95
C ASP A 177 -11.25 17.62 4.76
N LEU A 178 -10.08 18.25 4.86
CA LEU A 178 -9.05 18.25 3.83
C LEU A 178 -7.77 17.60 4.36
N SER A 179 -7.34 16.52 3.73
CA SER A 179 -6.06 15.87 3.98
C SER A 179 -5.20 15.90 2.72
N ILE A 180 -3.95 16.33 2.85
CA ILE A 180 -2.95 16.32 1.78
C ILE A 180 -1.70 15.64 2.32
N SER A 181 -1.16 14.67 1.59
CA SER A 181 -0.03 13.90 2.07
C SER A 181 0.98 13.55 1.00
N ALA A 182 2.19 13.33 1.45
CA ALA A 182 3.27 12.75 0.67
C ALA A 182 3.91 11.61 1.47
N SER A 183 4.17 10.49 0.80
CA SER A 183 4.87 9.35 1.41
C SER A 183 5.90 8.77 0.45
N MET A 184 7.04 8.44 1.01
CA MET A 184 8.12 7.72 0.36
C MET A 184 8.24 6.36 1.05
N GLN A 185 8.08 5.30 0.30
CA GLN A 185 7.93 3.96 0.83
C GLN A 185 8.98 3.00 0.30
N GLN A 186 9.29 1.97 1.07
CA GLN A 186 10.19 0.88 0.76
C GLN A 186 11.59 1.34 0.33
N VAL A 187 12.11 2.42 0.93
CA VAL A 187 13.52 2.83 0.78
C VAL A 187 14.37 1.83 1.54
N GLY A 188 15.11 0.98 0.86
CA GLY A 188 15.82 -0.06 1.56
C GLY A 188 16.72 -0.92 0.70
N VAL A 189 17.23 -1.96 1.33
CA VAL A 189 18.18 -2.89 0.71
C VAL A 189 17.82 -4.33 1.05
N GLN A 190 18.14 -5.22 0.13
CA GLN A 190 18.15 -6.65 0.39
C GLN A 190 19.41 -7.02 1.17
N LEU A 191 19.22 -7.53 2.41
CA LEU A 191 20.32 -7.96 3.29
C LEU A 191 20.85 -9.34 2.88
N LYS A 192 19.92 -10.26 2.56
CA LYS A 192 20.24 -11.62 2.12
C LYS A 192 19.44 -11.93 0.85
N ALA A 193 20.11 -12.36 -0.21
CA ALA A 193 19.47 -12.84 -1.44
C ALA A 193 19.14 -14.33 -1.35
N TYR A 194 18.20 -14.82 -2.14
CA TYR A 194 17.91 -16.25 -2.27
C TYR A 194 19.13 -17.01 -2.78
N GLU A 195 19.80 -16.44 -3.75
CA GLU A 195 21.00 -16.99 -4.39
C GLU A 195 22.18 -16.02 -4.25
N SER A 196 23.37 -16.54 -4.07
CA SER A 196 24.57 -15.69 -3.96
C SER A 196 24.82 -14.94 -5.28
N GLY A 197 25.00 -13.63 -5.18
CA GLY A 197 25.42 -12.76 -6.29
C GLY A 197 24.32 -11.95 -6.99
N LYS A 198 23.04 -12.28 -6.83
CA LYS A 198 21.95 -11.51 -7.43
C LYS A 198 21.09 -10.83 -6.35
N ARG A 199 21.27 -9.52 -6.16
CA ARG A 199 20.40 -8.73 -5.27
C ARG A 199 19.22 -8.18 -6.03
N ALA A 200 18.03 -8.35 -5.47
CA ALA A 200 16.81 -7.73 -5.97
C ALA A 200 16.62 -6.34 -5.35
N HIS A 201 15.94 -5.46 -6.08
CA HIS A 201 15.58 -4.14 -5.58
C HIS A 201 14.23 -4.20 -4.88
N LEU A 202 14.08 -3.43 -3.79
CA LEU A 202 12.80 -3.24 -3.14
C LEU A 202 11.89 -2.37 -4.02
N PRO A 203 10.56 -2.51 -3.88
CA PRO A 203 9.60 -1.76 -4.69
C PRO A 203 9.44 -0.33 -4.16
N PHE A 204 10.46 0.50 -4.29
CA PHE A 204 10.43 1.92 -3.91
C PHE A 204 9.23 2.64 -4.53
N GLU A 205 8.54 3.45 -3.76
CA GLU A 205 7.41 4.27 -4.20
C GLU A 205 7.46 5.67 -3.59
N LEU A 206 7.11 6.65 -4.41
CA LEU A 206 6.83 8.01 -3.97
C LEU A 206 5.38 8.34 -4.36
N ASN A 207 4.55 8.57 -3.35
CA ASN A 207 3.13 8.75 -3.50
C ASN A 207 2.69 10.11 -2.95
N LEU A 208 1.79 10.79 -3.68
CA LEU A 208 1.09 11.98 -3.22
C LEU A 208 -0.39 11.69 -3.12
N GLY A 209 -1.05 12.20 -2.10
CA GLY A 209 -2.48 11.96 -1.88
C GLY A 209 -3.21 13.21 -1.45
N MET A 210 -4.48 13.28 -1.83
CA MET A 210 -5.42 14.27 -1.36
C MET A 210 -6.76 13.59 -1.10
N SER A 211 -7.35 13.90 0.06
CA SER A 211 -8.70 13.49 0.44
C SER A 211 -9.48 14.73 0.85
N LYS A 212 -10.67 14.93 0.30
CA LYS A 212 -11.51 16.10 0.56
C LYS A 212 -12.98 15.70 0.72
N GLY A 213 -13.54 15.98 1.89
CA GLY A 213 -14.98 15.91 2.13
C GLY A 213 -15.70 17.14 1.59
N LEU A 214 -16.97 16.96 1.22
CA LEU A 214 -17.85 18.05 0.78
C LEU A 214 -18.74 18.53 1.94
N ASP A 215 -18.76 19.83 2.18
CA ASP A 215 -19.40 20.43 3.37
C ASP A 215 -20.93 20.17 3.46
N HIS A 216 -21.61 19.94 2.34
CA HIS A 216 -23.08 19.77 2.29
C HIS A 216 -23.52 18.41 1.75
N LEU A 217 -22.60 17.51 1.44
CA LEU A 217 -22.86 16.18 0.93
C LEU A 217 -22.08 15.14 1.74
N PRO A 218 -22.65 13.99 2.04
CA PRO A 218 -21.94 12.93 2.73
C PRO A 218 -21.00 12.19 1.76
N ILE A 219 -20.12 12.95 1.10
CA ILE A 219 -19.22 12.45 0.06
C ILE A 219 -17.80 12.96 0.32
N ARG A 220 -16.82 12.07 0.21
CA ARG A 220 -15.40 12.41 0.26
C ARG A 220 -14.72 11.87 -0.99
N PHE A 221 -13.96 12.72 -1.68
CA PHE A 221 -13.14 12.35 -2.83
C PHE A 221 -11.71 12.07 -2.41
N HIS A 222 -11.10 11.10 -3.08
CA HIS A 222 -9.71 10.73 -2.90
C HIS A 222 -9.00 10.72 -4.25
N ILE A 223 -7.86 11.38 -4.30
CA ILE A 223 -6.97 11.39 -5.46
C ILE A 223 -5.59 10.98 -4.96
N THR A 224 -5.05 9.90 -5.48
CA THR A 224 -3.69 9.46 -5.17
C THR A 224 -2.89 9.36 -6.46
N LEU A 225 -1.75 10.03 -6.47
CA LEU A 225 -0.71 9.85 -7.48
C LEU A 225 0.30 8.85 -6.94
N GLN A 226 0.22 7.61 -7.43
CA GLN A 226 1.11 6.53 -7.01
C GLN A 226 2.38 6.52 -7.86
N ASP A 227 3.51 6.22 -7.23
CA ASP A 227 4.75 5.86 -7.90
C ASP A 227 5.25 6.90 -8.91
N ILE A 228 5.17 8.18 -8.53
CA ILE A 228 5.42 9.34 -9.40
C ILE A 228 6.85 9.46 -9.96
N THR A 229 7.76 8.57 -9.54
CA THR A 229 9.14 8.53 -10.04
C THR A 229 9.32 7.67 -11.28
N ARG A 230 8.31 6.92 -11.71
CA ARG A 230 8.41 5.84 -12.70
C ARG A 230 7.68 6.13 -13.99
N TRP A 231 8.28 6.94 -14.84
CA TRP A 231 7.72 7.34 -16.14
C TRP A 231 8.21 6.50 -17.32
N ASN A 232 9.06 5.50 -17.11
CA ASN A 232 9.56 4.68 -18.20
C ASN A 232 8.61 3.49 -18.45
N THR A 233 8.32 3.22 -19.72
CA THR A 233 7.47 2.09 -20.17
C THR A 233 7.98 0.72 -19.72
N LYS A 234 9.27 0.60 -19.44
CA LYS A 234 9.88 -0.64 -18.91
C LYS A 234 9.35 -1.07 -17.54
N TYR A 235 8.68 -0.16 -16.82
CA TYR A 235 8.14 -0.43 -15.48
C TYR A 235 6.70 -0.96 -15.49
N TYR A 236 6.09 -1.04 -16.65
CA TYR A 236 4.69 -1.45 -16.79
C TYR A 236 4.59 -2.72 -17.60
N ALA A 237 3.74 -3.65 -17.14
CA ALA A 237 3.31 -4.75 -17.97
C ALA A 237 2.49 -4.17 -19.14
N LEU A 238 2.89 -4.48 -20.36
CA LEU A 238 2.15 -4.09 -21.56
C LEU A 238 1.17 -5.21 -21.89
N PRO A 239 -0.10 -4.88 -22.26
CA PRO A 239 -1.01 -5.88 -22.83
C PRO A 239 -0.38 -6.45 -24.12
N ASP A 240 -0.78 -7.66 -24.51
CA ASP A 240 -0.21 -8.48 -25.60
C ASP A 240 0.00 -7.81 -26.98
N ASP A 241 -0.40 -6.57 -27.19
CA ASP A 241 -0.15 -5.81 -28.40
C ASP A 241 1.12 -4.93 -28.25
N ASP A 242 2.27 -5.58 -28.22
CA ASP A 242 3.59 -5.03 -27.98
C ASP A 242 4.09 -4.00 -29.03
N SER A 243 3.33 -3.76 -30.09
CA SER A 243 3.80 -2.92 -31.21
C SER A 243 3.72 -1.41 -30.93
N LYS A 244 2.98 -0.96 -29.91
CA LYS A 244 2.77 0.47 -29.65
C LYS A 244 3.17 0.85 -28.23
N LYS A 245 4.24 1.65 -28.11
CA LYS A 245 4.59 2.31 -26.85
C LYS A 245 3.38 3.11 -26.32
N PRO A 246 3.04 3.01 -25.01
CA PRO A 246 1.95 3.79 -24.45
C PRO A 246 2.21 5.29 -24.61
N SER A 247 1.16 6.04 -24.90
CA SER A 247 1.23 7.50 -25.00
C SER A 247 1.56 8.13 -23.65
N PHE A 248 2.08 9.36 -23.64
CA PHE A 248 2.34 10.11 -22.41
C PHE A 248 1.09 10.23 -21.52
N THR A 249 -0.07 10.50 -22.12
CA THR A 249 -1.35 10.56 -21.39
C THR A 249 -1.66 9.24 -20.70
N ARG A 250 -1.39 8.11 -21.33
CA ARG A 250 -1.60 6.79 -20.74
C ARG A 250 -0.65 6.54 -19.58
N LEU A 251 0.62 6.93 -19.71
CA LEU A 251 1.59 6.85 -18.62
C LEU A 251 1.14 7.71 -17.43
N ALA A 252 0.70 8.94 -17.66
CA ALA A 252 0.21 9.83 -16.63
C ALA A 252 -1.01 9.22 -15.91
N LEU A 253 -1.95 8.65 -16.64
CA LEU A 253 -3.11 7.95 -16.06
C LEU A 253 -2.70 6.74 -15.21
N ASN A 254 -1.64 6.02 -15.56
CA ASN A 254 -1.18 4.87 -14.77
C ASN A 254 -0.69 5.27 -13.36
N HIS A 255 -0.36 6.53 -13.15
CA HIS A 255 -0.04 7.05 -11.81
C HIS A 255 -1.27 7.44 -10.99
N LEU A 256 -2.46 7.50 -11.59
CA LEU A 256 -3.67 8.01 -10.96
C LEU A 256 -4.51 6.89 -10.34
N VAL A 257 -4.90 7.10 -9.09
CA VAL A 257 -5.92 6.31 -8.38
C VAL A 257 -6.99 7.28 -7.89
N LEU A 258 -8.23 6.99 -8.21
CA LEU A 258 -9.39 7.76 -7.77
C LEU A 258 -10.21 6.94 -6.79
N GLY A 259 -10.70 7.59 -5.75
CA GLY A 259 -11.60 7.02 -4.76
C GLY A 259 -12.76 7.95 -4.43
N LEU A 260 -13.86 7.37 -4.03
CA LEU A 260 -15.05 8.04 -3.57
C LEU A 260 -15.60 7.32 -2.36
N ASP A 261 -15.79 8.05 -1.25
CA ASP A 261 -16.55 7.60 -0.10
C ASP A 261 -17.93 8.27 -0.10
N ILE A 262 -18.93 7.47 0.16
CA ILE A 262 -20.27 7.91 0.57
C ILE A 262 -20.37 7.60 2.06
N LEU A 263 -20.68 8.61 2.87
CA LEU A 263 -20.71 8.55 4.34
C LEU A 263 -22.16 8.69 4.83
N PRO A 264 -23.00 7.64 4.76
CA PRO A 264 -24.42 7.73 5.12
C PRO A 264 -24.62 8.15 6.57
N THR A 265 -23.68 7.78 7.43
CA THR A 265 -23.61 8.21 8.84
C THR A 265 -22.15 8.44 9.24
N HIS A 266 -21.92 9.07 10.39
CA HIS A 266 -20.57 9.22 10.94
C HIS A 266 -19.85 7.88 11.22
N ASN A 267 -20.60 6.79 11.28
CA ASN A 267 -20.09 5.47 11.65
C ASN A 267 -20.08 4.48 10.48
N THR A 268 -20.49 4.89 9.29
CA THR A 268 -20.58 4.00 8.14
C THR A 268 -19.99 4.67 6.90
N TYR A 269 -19.30 3.88 6.09
CA TYR A 269 -18.86 4.31 4.77
C TYR A 269 -19.21 3.26 3.71
N ILE A 270 -19.42 3.73 2.49
CA ILE A 270 -19.44 2.93 1.26
C ILE A 270 -18.40 3.55 0.35
N ALA A 271 -17.41 2.76 -0.04
CA ALA A 271 -16.27 3.22 -0.81
C ALA A 271 -16.26 2.58 -2.19
N VAL A 272 -15.89 3.36 -3.20
CA VAL A 272 -15.61 2.89 -4.57
C VAL A 272 -14.32 3.50 -5.04
N GLY A 273 -13.49 2.71 -5.71
CA GLY A 273 -12.19 3.15 -6.20
C GLY A 273 -11.89 2.64 -7.60
N TYR A 274 -11.03 3.37 -8.29
CA TYR A 274 -10.55 2.98 -9.60
C TYR A 274 -9.04 3.24 -9.72
N ASN A 275 -8.29 2.18 -10.03
CA ASN A 275 -6.85 2.23 -10.24
C ASN A 275 -6.56 2.07 -11.73
N PHE A 276 -6.15 3.15 -12.37
CA PHE A 276 -5.89 3.19 -13.82
C PHE A 276 -4.75 2.27 -14.24
N ARG A 277 -3.70 2.14 -13.41
CA ARG A 277 -2.58 1.23 -13.68
C ARG A 277 -3.06 -0.22 -13.72
N ARG A 278 -3.78 -0.67 -12.70
CA ARG A 278 -4.33 -2.03 -12.64
C ARG A 278 -5.28 -2.31 -13.81
N ALA A 279 -6.12 -1.34 -14.15
CA ALA A 279 -7.02 -1.44 -15.28
C ALA A 279 -6.28 -1.64 -16.62
N TYR A 280 -5.08 -1.09 -16.73
CA TYR A 280 -4.26 -1.20 -17.94
C TYR A 280 -3.41 -2.45 -17.98
N GLU A 281 -2.65 -2.72 -16.91
CA GLU A 281 -1.70 -3.84 -16.84
C GLU A 281 -2.39 -5.21 -16.81
N LEU A 282 -3.58 -5.29 -16.21
CA LEU A 282 -4.32 -6.54 -16.00
C LEU A 282 -5.45 -6.73 -17.03
N LYS A 283 -5.40 -6.00 -18.13
CA LYS A 283 -6.36 -6.14 -19.22
C LYS A 283 -6.03 -7.40 -20.03
N ALA A 284 -6.96 -8.36 -20.04
CA ALA A 284 -6.86 -9.51 -20.94
C ALA A 284 -7.39 -9.14 -22.34
N SER A 285 -6.74 -9.65 -23.41
CA SER A 285 -7.20 -9.50 -24.78
C SER A 285 -8.64 -9.98 -24.96
N GLY A 286 -9.49 -9.15 -25.55
CA GLY A 286 -10.87 -9.52 -25.92
C GLY A 286 -11.91 -9.39 -24.84
N SER A 287 -11.62 -8.84 -23.67
CA SER A 287 -12.55 -8.78 -22.54
C SER A 287 -12.84 -7.40 -21.97
N GLY A 288 -14.04 -7.27 -21.37
CA GLY A 288 -14.55 -6.01 -20.80
C GLY A 288 -13.74 -5.47 -19.62
N HIS A 289 -13.77 -4.14 -19.45
CA HIS A 289 -12.84 -3.32 -18.67
C HIS A 289 -13.20 -3.13 -17.20
N MET A 290 -13.46 -4.17 -16.44
CA MET A 290 -13.70 -4.04 -14.99
C MET A 290 -12.45 -4.25 -14.10
N ALA A 291 -11.28 -4.54 -14.68
CA ALA A 291 -10.04 -4.58 -13.94
C ALA A 291 -9.71 -3.18 -13.38
N GLY A 292 -9.25 -3.12 -12.13
CA GLY A 292 -8.95 -1.85 -11.46
C GLY A 292 -10.12 -1.22 -10.70
N LEU A 293 -11.36 -1.70 -10.88
CA LEU A 293 -12.51 -1.29 -10.07
C LEU A 293 -12.47 -2.01 -8.72
N THR A 294 -12.72 -1.25 -7.66
CA THR A 294 -12.81 -1.73 -6.29
C THR A 294 -14.02 -1.14 -5.60
N ALA A 295 -14.60 -1.86 -4.66
CA ALA A 295 -15.70 -1.38 -3.84
C ALA A 295 -15.61 -1.98 -2.43
N GLY A 296 -16.19 -1.32 -1.45
CA GLY A 296 -16.26 -1.81 -0.09
C GLY A 296 -17.19 -1.00 0.78
N ALA A 297 -17.37 -1.48 1.98
CA ALA A 297 -18.16 -0.81 3.00
C ALA A 297 -17.60 -1.12 4.38
N GLY A 298 -17.87 -0.23 5.33
CA GLY A 298 -17.50 -0.46 6.72
C GLY A 298 -18.44 0.21 7.69
N ILE A 299 -18.36 -0.26 8.91
CA ILE A 299 -19.19 0.22 10.03
C ILE A 299 -18.37 0.26 11.31
N ALA A 300 -18.55 1.33 12.06
CA ALA A 300 -18.05 1.45 13.42
C ALA A 300 -19.21 1.25 14.41
N VAL A 301 -19.02 0.34 15.36
CA VAL A 301 -19.98 0.04 16.41
C VAL A 301 -19.29 0.12 17.76
N LYS A 302 -19.53 1.20 18.49
CA LYS A 302 -18.84 1.50 19.76
C LYS A 302 -17.31 1.55 19.52
N ARG A 303 -16.58 0.59 20.10
CA ARG A 303 -15.11 0.46 20.02
C ARG A 303 -14.64 -0.44 18.90
N PHE A 304 -15.56 -1.10 18.20
CA PHE A 304 -15.25 -1.99 17.10
C PHE A 304 -15.48 -1.33 15.76
N LYS A 305 -14.59 -1.58 14.81
CA LYS A 305 -14.73 -1.18 13.43
C LYS A 305 -14.55 -2.39 12.54
N PHE A 306 -15.46 -2.56 11.60
CA PHE A 306 -15.44 -3.64 10.63
C PHE A 306 -15.52 -3.06 9.23
N GLY A 307 -14.76 -3.63 8.34
CA GLY A 307 -14.80 -3.26 6.92
C GLY A 307 -14.62 -4.48 6.05
N LEU A 308 -15.27 -4.45 4.90
CA LEU A 308 -15.15 -5.46 3.86
C LEU A 308 -14.96 -4.77 2.52
N SER A 309 -14.08 -5.29 1.69
CA SER A 309 -13.89 -4.81 0.33
C SER A 309 -13.72 -5.94 -0.67
N TYR A 310 -14.10 -5.64 -1.89
CA TYR A 310 -13.96 -6.46 -3.07
C TYR A 310 -13.12 -5.72 -4.10
N ALA A 311 -12.12 -6.38 -4.64
CA ALA A 311 -11.29 -5.84 -5.71
C ALA A 311 -11.19 -6.87 -6.84
N ARG A 312 -11.42 -6.43 -8.07
CA ARG A 312 -11.22 -7.25 -9.24
C ARG A 312 -9.86 -6.95 -9.84
N TYR A 313 -8.89 -7.82 -9.54
CA TYR A 313 -7.53 -7.67 -10.06
C TYR A 313 -7.39 -8.19 -11.49
N HIS A 314 -8.05 -9.29 -11.82
CA HIS A 314 -8.04 -9.91 -13.15
C HIS A 314 -9.40 -10.50 -13.43
N GLN A 315 -9.68 -10.88 -14.69
CA GLN A 315 -10.97 -11.52 -15.02
C GLN A 315 -11.22 -12.80 -14.23
N ALA A 316 -10.18 -13.60 -14.06
CA ALA A 316 -10.24 -14.88 -13.33
C ALA A 316 -9.97 -14.75 -11.83
N ASN A 317 -9.47 -13.58 -11.35
CA ASN A 317 -9.03 -13.41 -9.97
C ASN A 317 -9.67 -12.18 -9.32
N HIS A 318 -10.37 -12.43 -8.24
CA HIS A 318 -10.92 -11.42 -7.35
C HIS A 318 -10.27 -11.55 -5.97
N SER A 319 -10.24 -10.45 -5.26
CA SER A 319 -9.73 -10.36 -3.90
C SER A 319 -10.83 -9.86 -2.98
N LEU A 320 -11.00 -10.53 -1.86
CA LEU A 320 -11.83 -10.08 -0.74
C LEU A 320 -10.92 -9.72 0.42
N MET A 321 -11.14 -8.57 1.01
CA MET A 321 -10.40 -8.13 2.19
C MET A 321 -11.35 -7.75 3.31
N GLY A 322 -11.10 -8.30 4.49
CA GLY A 322 -11.78 -7.96 5.74
C GLY A 322 -10.83 -7.24 6.69
N THR A 323 -11.35 -6.23 7.35
CA THR A 323 -10.68 -5.48 8.43
C THR A 323 -11.53 -5.55 9.68
N ALA A 324 -10.91 -5.83 10.82
CA ALA A 324 -11.50 -5.67 12.14
C ALA A 324 -10.54 -4.84 12.99
N ALA A 325 -11.04 -3.76 13.60
CA ALA A 325 -10.25 -2.95 14.51
C ALA A 325 -11.01 -2.75 15.85
N TYR A 326 -10.24 -2.63 16.91
CA TYR A 326 -10.72 -2.40 18.26
C TYR A 326 -9.92 -1.29 18.93
N SER A 327 -10.58 -0.29 19.47
CA SER A 327 -9.97 0.78 20.27
C SER A 327 -10.29 0.56 21.74
N LEU A 328 -9.25 0.44 22.57
CA LEU A 328 -9.32 0.17 24.01
C LEU A 328 -9.85 1.36 24.83
#